data_29979926358ad041db23f69c2d0d6859
#
_entry.id   29979926358ad041db23f69c2d0d6859
#
_cell.length_a   1.000
_cell.length_b   1.000
_cell.length_c   1.000
_cell.angle_alpha   90.00
_cell.angle_beta   90.00
_cell.angle_gamma   90.00
#
_symmetry.space_group_name_H-M   'P 1'
#
loop_
_entity.id
_entity.type
_entity.pdbx_description
1 polymer ?
#
loop_
_entity_poly.entity_id
_entity_poly.type
_entity_poly.pdbx_seq_one_letter_code
_entity_poly.pdbx_strand_id
1 'polypeptide(L)'
;DEQADYIDKEARHIAFMIGQRPCTFTPEVLKLIKYWVDAYAGRVGNNKTGLWREDLRTVFKRGTQYTPTIIREFRKRNINSVIGVYIPMIETEYNNICYENSAGAMGLFQFTAPTARAFGVEPAERCDVDKMSVAAAEYIAERLSEFGTDAVGVSLSIAGYNRRPDSVRRDLYNTIDPNNRERSFWTLVANKAKLDQWFQTENVMYVPRFFAAAIIGENPWDFGIDLNQLSSYSEGAARNDGPARPALSRR
;
A
#
# COMPACT_ATOMS: atom_id res chain seq x y z
N ASP A 1 1.61 -23.61 -10.79
CA ASP A 1 0.50 -22.81 -11.33
C ASP A 1 1.08 -21.46 -11.76
N GLU A 2 1.03 -21.19 -13.07
CA GLU A 2 1.65 -19.99 -13.70
C GLU A 2 1.24 -18.67 -13.01
N GLN A 3 -0.01 -18.58 -12.58
CA GLN A 3 -0.49 -17.38 -11.89
C GLN A 3 0.12 -17.25 -10.48
N ALA A 4 0.27 -18.33 -9.75
CA ALA A 4 0.92 -18.31 -8.43
C ALA A 4 2.40 -17.96 -8.56
N ASP A 5 3.07 -18.49 -9.58
CA ASP A 5 4.48 -18.18 -9.88
C ASP A 5 4.67 -16.71 -10.27
N TYR A 6 3.74 -16.17 -11.06
CA TYR A 6 3.73 -14.74 -11.41
C TYR A 6 3.60 -13.87 -10.14
N ILE A 7 2.64 -14.19 -9.27
CA ILE A 7 2.40 -13.41 -8.06
C ILE A 7 3.59 -13.48 -7.11
N ASP A 8 4.20 -14.63 -6.90
CA ASP A 8 5.41 -14.77 -6.08
C ASP A 8 6.56 -13.92 -6.65
N LYS A 9 6.79 -14.01 -7.94
CA LYS A 9 7.81 -13.23 -8.63
C LYS A 9 7.58 -11.72 -8.45
N GLU A 10 6.36 -11.25 -8.72
CA GLU A 10 6.08 -9.82 -8.63
C GLU A 10 6.02 -9.32 -7.18
N ALA A 11 5.56 -10.13 -6.23
CA ALA A 11 5.64 -9.79 -4.80
C ALA A 11 7.09 -9.60 -4.35
N ARG A 12 8.00 -10.49 -4.76
CA ARG A 12 9.44 -10.34 -4.49
C ARG A 12 10.02 -9.10 -5.17
N HIS A 13 9.57 -8.78 -6.38
CA HIS A 13 9.99 -7.57 -7.07
C HIS A 13 9.58 -6.31 -6.31
N ILE A 14 8.32 -6.23 -5.88
CA ILE A 14 7.85 -5.12 -5.03
C ILE A 14 8.63 -5.07 -3.71
N ALA A 15 8.85 -6.21 -3.05
CA ALA A 15 9.63 -6.27 -1.83
C ALA A 15 11.07 -5.77 -2.02
N PHE A 16 11.69 -6.09 -3.15
CA PHE A 16 13.01 -5.57 -3.50
C PHE A 16 12.99 -4.05 -3.73
N MET A 17 11.97 -3.53 -4.42
CA MET A 17 11.82 -2.09 -4.63
C MET A 17 11.74 -1.31 -3.31
N ILE A 18 10.91 -1.77 -2.38
CA ILE A 18 10.66 -1.07 -1.13
C ILE A 18 11.71 -1.30 -0.05
N GLY A 19 12.44 -2.41 -0.09
CA GLY A 19 13.39 -2.82 0.94
C GLY A 19 14.83 -2.92 0.47
N GLN A 20 15.10 -2.80 -0.83
CA GLN A 20 16.42 -2.85 -1.47
C GLN A 20 17.23 -4.13 -1.16
N ARG A 21 16.56 -5.21 -0.79
CA ARG A 21 17.12 -6.54 -0.54
C ARG A 21 16.15 -7.62 -1.01
N PRO A 22 16.66 -8.80 -1.41
CA PRO A 22 15.78 -9.94 -1.66
C PRO A 22 14.95 -10.30 -0.43
N CYS A 23 13.69 -10.62 -0.66
CA CYS A 23 12.77 -11.05 0.39
C CYS A 23 11.91 -12.20 -0.16
N THR A 24 11.67 -13.19 0.67
CA THR A 24 10.77 -14.30 0.35
C THR A 24 9.51 -14.23 1.19
N PHE A 25 8.43 -14.76 0.66
CA PHE A 25 7.14 -14.78 1.32
C PHE A 25 6.77 -16.21 1.72
N THR A 26 6.05 -16.35 2.83
CA THR A 26 5.46 -17.64 3.18
C THR A 26 4.30 -17.95 2.23
N PRO A 27 4.01 -19.24 1.98
CA PRO A 27 2.86 -19.63 1.15
C PRO A 27 1.54 -19.03 1.63
N GLU A 28 1.37 -18.88 2.92
CA GLU A 28 0.16 -18.30 3.53
C GLU A 28 0.00 -16.82 3.14
N VAL A 29 1.07 -16.03 3.23
CA VAL A 29 1.05 -14.62 2.82
C VAL A 29 0.83 -14.49 1.32
N LEU A 30 1.47 -15.33 0.51
CA LEU A 30 1.25 -15.34 -0.95
C LEU A 30 -0.21 -15.64 -1.33
N LYS A 31 -0.88 -16.53 -0.61
CA LYS A 31 -2.32 -16.79 -0.81
C LYS A 31 -3.17 -15.55 -0.53
N LEU A 32 -2.83 -14.78 0.50
CA LEU A 32 -3.53 -13.53 0.81
C LEU A 32 -3.28 -12.47 -0.26
N ILE A 33 -2.05 -12.34 -0.73
CA ILE A 33 -1.70 -11.43 -1.83
C ILE A 33 -2.48 -11.83 -3.09
N LYS A 34 -2.46 -13.11 -3.44
CA LYS A 34 -3.20 -13.62 -4.61
C LYS A 34 -4.70 -13.32 -4.52
N TYR A 35 -5.30 -13.55 -3.36
CA TYR A 35 -6.71 -13.23 -3.13
C TYR A 35 -7.03 -11.77 -3.51
N TRP A 36 -6.19 -10.82 -3.07
CA TRP A 36 -6.40 -9.41 -3.37
C TRP A 36 -6.06 -9.04 -4.80
N VAL A 37 -5.06 -9.66 -5.41
CA VAL A 37 -4.80 -9.49 -6.85
C VAL A 37 -6.01 -9.93 -7.66
N ASP A 38 -6.57 -11.09 -7.37
CA ASP A 38 -7.75 -11.59 -8.05
C ASP A 38 -8.98 -10.67 -7.83
N ALA A 39 -9.18 -10.22 -6.60
CA ALA A 39 -10.28 -9.32 -6.26
C ALA A 39 -10.18 -7.96 -7.00
N TYR A 40 -8.99 -7.37 -7.06
CA TYR A 40 -8.77 -6.14 -7.80
C TYR A 40 -8.87 -6.37 -9.32
N ALA A 41 -8.21 -7.39 -9.84
CA ALA A 41 -8.24 -7.69 -11.27
C ALA A 41 -9.65 -7.96 -11.78
N GLY A 42 -10.50 -8.60 -10.98
CA GLY A 42 -11.91 -8.83 -11.31
C GLY A 42 -12.74 -7.57 -11.45
N ARG A 43 -12.23 -6.43 -11.01
CA ARG A 43 -12.90 -5.12 -11.16
C ARG A 43 -12.52 -4.38 -12.44
N VAL A 44 -11.54 -4.85 -13.18
CA VAL A 44 -11.14 -4.23 -14.44
C VAL A 44 -12.25 -4.41 -15.48
N GLY A 45 -12.73 -3.32 -16.03
CA GLY A 45 -13.78 -3.33 -17.05
C GLY A 45 -15.21 -3.47 -16.53
N ASN A 46 -15.44 -3.43 -15.21
CA ASN A 46 -16.80 -3.43 -14.68
C ASN A 46 -17.45 -2.03 -14.77
N ASN A 47 -18.78 -1.98 -14.69
CA ASN A 47 -19.55 -0.74 -14.76
C ASN A 47 -20.08 -0.26 -13.40
N LYS A 48 -19.56 -0.82 -12.30
CA LYS A 48 -20.01 -0.44 -10.96
C LYS A 48 -19.40 0.89 -10.55
N THR A 49 -20.13 1.66 -9.78
CA THR A 49 -19.70 2.95 -9.22
C THR A 49 -19.63 2.86 -7.69
N GLY A 50 -18.89 3.77 -7.08
CA GLY A 50 -18.74 3.86 -5.63
C GLY A 50 -17.49 3.19 -5.09
N LEU A 51 -17.07 3.66 -3.91
CA LEU A 51 -15.87 3.18 -3.22
C LEU A 51 -15.88 1.64 -3.08
N TRP A 52 -14.75 1.00 -3.34
CA TRP A 52 -14.52 -0.45 -3.31
C TRP A 52 -15.26 -1.25 -4.40
N ARG A 53 -15.89 -0.58 -5.34
CA ARG A 53 -16.72 -1.20 -6.38
C ARG A 53 -16.38 -0.74 -7.80
N GLU A 54 -15.76 0.42 -7.95
CA GLU A 54 -15.48 1.01 -9.26
C GLU A 54 -14.55 0.14 -10.11
N ASP A 55 -14.63 0.33 -11.42
CA ASP A 55 -13.63 -0.16 -12.35
C ASP A 55 -12.22 0.25 -11.91
N LEU A 56 -11.34 -0.71 -11.78
CA LEU A 56 -9.99 -0.46 -11.30
C LEU A 56 -9.20 0.50 -12.21
N ARG A 57 -9.52 0.54 -13.50
CA ARG A 57 -8.93 1.50 -14.44
C ARG A 57 -9.25 2.94 -14.04
N THR A 58 -10.50 3.19 -13.62
CA THR A 58 -10.93 4.50 -13.11
C THR A 58 -10.22 4.86 -11.83
N VAL A 59 -10.07 3.91 -10.91
CA VAL A 59 -9.37 4.10 -9.64
C VAL A 59 -7.90 4.47 -9.86
N PHE A 60 -7.17 3.71 -10.67
CA PHE A 60 -5.76 4.01 -10.91
C PHE A 60 -5.56 5.29 -11.72
N LYS A 61 -6.43 5.58 -12.68
CA LYS A 61 -6.39 6.86 -13.39
C LYS A 61 -6.57 8.05 -12.43
N ARG A 62 -7.48 7.94 -11.48
CA ARG A 62 -7.64 8.94 -10.42
C ARG A 62 -6.36 9.10 -9.61
N GLY A 63 -5.68 8.00 -9.29
CA GLY A 63 -4.41 8.00 -8.57
C GLY A 63 -3.31 8.82 -9.27
N THR A 64 -3.27 8.85 -10.59
CA THR A 64 -2.25 9.60 -11.34
C THR A 64 -2.29 11.11 -11.10
N GLN A 65 -3.40 11.64 -10.58
CA GLN A 65 -3.51 13.05 -10.19
C GLN A 65 -2.70 13.39 -8.94
N TYR A 66 -2.48 12.41 -8.07
CA TYR A 66 -1.84 12.59 -6.77
C TYR A 66 -0.40 12.07 -6.71
N THR A 67 -0.06 11.11 -7.56
CA THR A 67 1.26 10.48 -7.55
C THR A 67 2.41 11.47 -7.69
N PRO A 68 2.36 12.55 -8.51
CA PRO A 68 3.48 13.48 -8.59
C PRO A 68 3.86 14.10 -7.25
N THR A 69 2.88 14.58 -6.49
CA THR A 69 3.08 15.16 -5.16
C THR A 69 3.59 14.13 -4.16
N ILE A 70 2.96 12.96 -4.11
CA ILE A 70 3.34 11.87 -3.20
C ILE A 70 4.77 11.42 -3.47
N ILE A 71 5.13 11.17 -4.72
CA ILE A 71 6.46 10.73 -5.12
C ILE A 71 7.51 11.76 -4.73
N ARG A 72 7.26 13.04 -4.97
CA ARG A 72 8.15 14.13 -4.58
C ARG A 72 8.46 14.09 -3.08
N GLU A 73 7.44 14.03 -2.25
CA GLU A 73 7.60 14.13 -0.80
C GLU A 73 8.26 12.88 -0.19
N PHE A 74 7.95 11.70 -0.68
CA PHE A 74 8.61 10.46 -0.24
C PHE A 74 10.09 10.42 -0.67
N ARG A 75 10.41 10.82 -1.90
CA ARG A 75 11.80 10.90 -2.38
C ARG A 75 12.64 11.89 -1.60
N LYS A 76 12.11 13.04 -1.21
CA LYS A 76 12.82 14.01 -0.35
C LYS A 76 13.31 13.40 0.96
N ARG A 77 12.67 12.35 1.43
CA ARG A 77 13.00 11.64 2.68
C ARG A 77 13.73 10.32 2.45
N ASN A 78 14.20 10.07 1.24
CA ASN A 78 14.84 8.82 0.84
C ASN A 78 13.97 7.57 1.09
N ILE A 79 12.66 7.71 0.99
CA ILE A 79 11.71 6.62 1.08
C ILE A 79 11.29 6.22 -0.32
N ASN A 80 11.28 4.92 -0.61
CA ASN A 80 10.78 4.45 -1.90
C ASN A 80 9.34 4.90 -2.12
N SER A 81 9.09 5.57 -3.23
CA SER A 81 7.80 6.19 -3.53
C SER A 81 6.65 5.18 -3.69
N VAL A 82 6.95 3.93 -4.00
CA VAL A 82 5.94 2.85 -4.07
C VAL A 82 5.18 2.72 -2.74
N ILE A 83 5.85 2.91 -1.61
CA ILE A 83 5.20 2.90 -0.29
C ILE A 83 4.12 3.99 -0.22
N GLY A 84 4.47 5.21 -0.58
CA GLY A 84 3.54 6.35 -0.54
C GLY A 84 2.44 6.29 -1.58
N VAL A 85 2.72 5.73 -2.75
CA VAL A 85 1.76 5.64 -3.85
C VAL A 85 0.63 4.66 -3.53
N TYR A 86 0.91 3.53 -2.90
CA TYR A 86 -0.10 2.48 -2.71
C TYR A 86 -0.81 2.51 -1.36
N ILE A 87 -0.34 3.26 -0.38
CA ILE A 87 -1.11 3.50 0.86
C ILE A 87 -2.46 4.19 0.56
N PRO A 88 -2.53 5.30 -0.19
CA PRO A 88 -3.81 5.89 -0.55
C PRO A 88 -4.72 4.98 -1.37
N MET A 89 -4.15 4.09 -2.17
CA MET A 89 -4.93 3.09 -2.91
C MET A 89 -5.71 2.19 -1.95
N ILE A 90 -5.06 1.65 -0.95
CA ILE A 90 -5.72 0.73 0.00
C ILE A 90 -6.53 1.43 1.06
N GLU A 91 -6.31 2.72 1.31
CA GLU A 91 -7.09 3.52 2.27
C GLU A 91 -8.38 4.08 1.67
N THR A 92 -8.32 4.63 0.47
CA THR A 92 -9.41 5.41 -0.11
C THR A 92 -9.65 5.15 -1.59
N GLU A 93 -8.88 4.26 -2.22
CA GLU A 93 -8.85 4.11 -3.68
C GLU A 93 -8.67 5.46 -4.40
N TYR A 94 -7.76 6.28 -3.88
CA TYR A 94 -7.48 7.64 -4.34
C TYR A 94 -8.68 8.60 -4.33
N ASN A 95 -9.68 8.34 -3.49
CA ASN A 95 -10.71 9.32 -3.21
C ASN A 95 -10.25 10.22 -2.05
N ASN A 96 -10.12 11.49 -2.30
CA ASN A 96 -9.78 12.44 -1.26
C ASN A 96 -11.04 12.82 -0.47
N ILE A 97 -11.39 11.99 0.52
CA ILE A 97 -12.63 12.08 1.28
C ILE A 97 -12.51 13.19 2.33
N CYS A 98 -13.23 14.30 2.13
CA CYS A 98 -13.10 15.51 2.93
C CYS A 98 -14.11 15.63 4.09
N TYR A 99 -14.46 14.51 4.68
CA TYR A 99 -15.22 14.41 5.91
C TYR A 99 -14.73 13.24 6.75
N GLU A 100 -14.91 13.32 8.05
CA GLU A 100 -14.51 12.25 8.96
C GLU A 100 -15.44 11.03 8.83
N ASN A 101 -14.84 9.85 8.81
CA ASN A 101 -15.58 8.61 8.98
C ASN A 101 -15.87 8.34 10.47
N SER A 102 -16.50 7.21 10.77
CA SER A 102 -16.84 6.83 12.16
C SER A 102 -15.63 6.70 13.08
N ALA A 103 -14.43 6.47 12.53
CA ALA A 103 -13.19 6.40 13.27
C ALA A 103 -12.46 7.77 13.38
N GLY A 104 -13.04 8.84 12.82
CA GLY A 104 -12.44 10.15 12.80
C GLY A 104 -11.35 10.34 11.76
N ALA A 105 -11.23 9.43 10.78
CA ALA A 105 -10.24 9.51 9.72
C ALA A 105 -10.79 10.32 8.52
N MET A 106 -9.91 11.04 7.85
CA MET A 106 -10.27 11.95 6.75
C MET A 106 -9.13 12.08 5.74
N GLY A 107 -9.48 12.32 4.49
CA GLY A 107 -8.55 12.63 3.41
C GLY A 107 -7.95 11.41 2.73
N LEU A 108 -7.06 11.67 1.80
CA LEU A 108 -6.42 10.65 0.94
C LEU A 108 -5.68 9.58 1.76
N PHE A 109 -5.01 9.99 2.83
CA PHE A 109 -4.21 9.14 3.71
C PHE A 109 -4.93 8.68 4.97
N GLN A 110 -6.17 9.08 5.19
CA GLN A 110 -7.01 8.66 6.32
C GLN A 110 -6.37 8.92 7.68
N PHE A 111 -5.78 10.09 7.89
CA PHE A 111 -5.31 10.50 9.20
C PHE A 111 -6.47 10.91 10.11
N THR A 112 -6.37 10.51 11.38
CA THR A 112 -7.21 11.09 12.43
C THR A 112 -6.72 12.49 12.80
N ALA A 113 -7.56 13.31 13.47
CA ALA A 113 -7.18 14.64 13.89
C ALA A 113 -5.92 14.67 14.81
N PRO A 114 -5.81 13.81 15.82
CA PRO A 114 -4.60 13.77 16.65
C PRO A 114 -3.33 13.43 15.87
N THR A 115 -3.42 12.47 14.95
CA THR A 115 -2.27 12.09 14.12
C THR A 115 -1.86 13.23 13.18
N ALA A 116 -2.82 13.89 12.55
CA ALA A 116 -2.54 15.04 11.69
C ALA A 116 -1.79 16.15 12.47
N ARG A 117 -2.26 16.50 13.65
CA ARG A 117 -1.58 17.49 14.50
C ARG A 117 -0.17 17.08 14.89
N ALA A 118 0.02 15.80 15.21
CA ALA A 118 1.34 15.27 15.56
C ALA A 118 2.37 15.43 14.44
N PHE A 119 1.89 15.46 13.19
CA PHE A 119 2.72 15.64 11.99
C PHE A 119 2.54 17.00 11.31
N GLY A 120 2.10 18.00 12.06
CA GLY A 120 2.11 19.41 11.64
C GLY A 120 1.00 19.82 10.67
N VAL A 121 -0.09 19.05 10.61
CA VAL A 121 -1.26 19.37 9.78
C VAL A 121 -2.47 19.68 10.66
N GLU A 122 -3.10 20.83 10.42
CA GLU A 122 -4.36 21.15 11.10
C GLU A 122 -5.45 20.16 10.66
N PRO A 123 -6.30 19.70 11.56
CA PRO A 123 -7.33 18.69 11.25
C PRO A 123 -8.22 19.06 10.06
N ALA A 124 -8.55 20.34 9.89
CA ALA A 124 -9.36 20.82 8.77
C ALA A 124 -8.63 20.75 7.42
N GLU A 125 -7.31 20.64 7.43
CA GLU A 125 -6.46 20.61 6.23
C GLU A 125 -6.10 19.19 5.77
N ARG A 126 -6.71 18.16 6.32
CA ARG A 126 -6.43 16.76 5.96
C ARG A 126 -6.83 16.39 4.51
N CYS A 127 -7.52 17.27 3.81
CA CYS A 127 -7.77 17.14 2.37
C CYS A 127 -6.77 17.89 1.48
N ASP A 128 -5.84 18.61 2.07
CA ASP A 128 -4.74 19.23 1.34
C ASP A 128 -3.69 18.16 1.03
N VAL A 129 -3.62 17.74 -0.24
CA VAL A 129 -2.75 16.63 -0.65
C VAL A 129 -1.28 16.98 -0.49
N ASP A 130 -0.89 18.25 -0.71
CA ASP A 130 0.50 18.68 -0.53
C ASP A 130 0.92 18.54 0.93
N LYS A 131 0.14 19.07 1.87
CA LYS A 131 0.40 18.96 3.30
C LYS A 131 0.35 17.54 3.79
N MET A 132 -0.64 16.78 3.36
CA MET A 132 -0.81 15.40 3.78
C MET A 132 0.26 14.47 3.22
N SER A 133 0.78 14.72 2.03
CA SER A 133 1.89 13.94 1.49
C SER A 133 3.18 14.15 2.30
N VAL A 134 3.44 15.37 2.79
CA VAL A 134 4.51 15.66 3.73
C VAL A 134 4.30 14.87 5.04
N ALA A 135 3.13 15.01 5.65
CA ALA A 135 2.82 14.35 6.92
C ALA A 135 2.89 12.81 6.82
N ALA A 136 2.35 12.24 5.74
CA ALA A 136 2.41 10.79 5.51
C ALA A 136 3.84 10.29 5.32
N ALA A 137 4.68 11.02 4.58
CA ALA A 137 6.07 10.67 4.40
C ALA A 137 6.86 10.74 5.73
N GLU A 138 6.61 11.74 6.56
CA GLU A 138 7.20 11.83 7.90
C GLU A 138 6.74 10.71 8.83
N TYR A 139 5.44 10.41 8.82
CA TYR A 139 4.89 9.29 9.58
C TYR A 139 5.55 7.96 9.21
N ILE A 140 5.66 7.67 7.93
CA ILE A 140 6.32 6.45 7.45
C ILE A 140 7.81 6.47 7.79
N ALA A 141 8.51 7.60 7.67
CA ALA A 141 9.92 7.71 8.05
C ALA A 141 10.15 7.32 9.51
N GLU A 142 9.29 7.78 10.43
CA GLU A 142 9.36 7.38 11.84
C GLU A 142 9.15 5.88 12.02
N ARG A 143 8.18 5.30 11.33
CA ARG A 143 7.91 3.86 11.43
C ARG A 143 9.07 3.03 10.88
N LEU A 144 9.68 3.45 9.77
CA LEU A 144 10.85 2.79 9.21
C LEU A 144 12.06 2.86 10.13
N SER A 145 12.24 3.97 10.85
CA SER A 145 13.31 4.09 11.86
C SER A 145 13.13 3.13 13.03
N GLU A 146 11.89 2.77 13.35
CA GLU A 146 11.54 1.82 14.40
C GLU A 146 11.62 0.36 13.95
N PHE A 147 10.95 0.05 12.84
CA PHE A 147 10.78 -1.35 12.40
C PHE A 147 11.85 -1.83 11.41
N GLY A 148 12.56 -0.91 10.78
CA GLY A 148 13.58 -1.22 9.77
C GLY A 148 13.19 -0.81 8.35
N THR A 149 14.21 -0.74 7.49
CA THR A 149 14.08 -0.25 6.10
C THR A 149 14.09 -1.36 5.06
N ASP A 150 14.29 -2.62 5.45
CA ASP A 150 14.11 -3.76 4.57
C ASP A 150 12.62 -4.09 4.38
N ALA A 151 12.30 -5.02 3.50
CA ALA A 151 10.91 -5.36 3.19
C ALA A 151 10.13 -5.86 4.42
N VAL A 152 10.80 -6.50 5.38
CA VAL A 152 10.21 -6.96 6.64
C VAL A 152 9.82 -5.75 7.49
N GLY A 153 10.74 -4.81 7.69
CA GLY A 153 10.49 -3.58 8.46
C GLY A 153 9.45 -2.67 7.80
N VAL A 154 9.50 -2.53 6.48
CA VAL A 154 8.49 -1.79 5.71
C VAL A 154 7.10 -2.42 5.88
N SER A 155 7.00 -3.75 5.81
CA SER A 155 5.73 -4.46 5.99
C SER A 155 5.15 -4.26 7.39
N LEU A 156 5.98 -4.23 8.43
CA LEU A 156 5.55 -3.90 9.80
C LEU A 156 5.10 -2.44 9.93
N SER A 157 5.79 -1.53 9.26
CA SER A 157 5.40 -0.11 9.20
C SER A 157 4.03 0.08 8.54
N ILE A 158 3.77 -0.63 7.45
CA ILE A 158 2.48 -0.64 6.76
C ILE A 158 1.39 -1.27 7.66
N ALA A 159 1.68 -2.38 8.33
CA ALA A 159 0.75 -2.97 9.30
C ALA A 159 0.40 -1.99 10.42
N GLY A 160 1.39 -1.27 10.93
CA GLY A 160 1.21 -0.24 11.95
C GLY A 160 0.40 0.96 11.49
N TYR A 161 0.40 1.26 10.22
CA TYR A 161 -0.43 2.32 9.63
C TYR A 161 -1.93 2.04 9.83
N ASN A 162 -2.35 0.81 9.62
CA ASN A 162 -3.74 0.38 9.82
C ASN A 162 -4.07 0.10 11.30
N ARG A 163 -3.16 -0.62 12.01
CA ARG A 163 -3.43 -1.16 13.35
C ARG A 163 -2.92 -0.29 14.48
N ARG A 164 -2.13 0.72 14.26
CA ARG A 164 -1.31 1.48 15.19
C ARG A 164 -0.01 0.74 15.56
N PRO A 165 1.10 1.47 15.65
CA PRO A 165 2.42 0.90 15.96
C PRO A 165 2.48 0.19 17.31
N ASP A 166 1.80 0.73 18.34
CA ASP A 166 1.75 0.13 19.67
C ASP A 166 1.16 -1.27 19.67
N SER A 167 0.12 -1.47 18.86
CA SER A 167 -0.51 -2.79 18.72
C SER A 167 0.41 -3.77 18.00
N VAL A 168 1.11 -3.32 16.97
CA VAL A 168 2.11 -4.16 16.28
C VAL A 168 3.24 -4.56 17.23
N ARG A 169 3.76 -3.62 18.02
CA ARG A 169 4.80 -3.91 19.03
C ARG A 169 4.30 -4.92 20.06
N ARG A 170 3.12 -4.69 20.62
CA ARG A 170 2.52 -5.61 21.59
C ARG A 170 2.38 -7.02 21.02
N ASP A 171 1.89 -7.13 19.80
CA ASP A 171 1.70 -8.42 19.15
C ASP A 171 3.03 -9.15 18.94
N LEU A 172 4.06 -8.45 18.50
CA LEU A 172 5.38 -9.03 18.26
C LEU A 172 6.10 -9.44 19.56
N TYR A 173 6.09 -8.57 20.57
CA TYR A 173 6.94 -8.73 21.76
C TYR A 173 6.25 -9.41 22.92
N ASN A 174 4.93 -9.27 23.05
CA ASN A 174 4.21 -9.74 24.24
C ASN A 174 3.28 -10.93 23.93
N THR A 175 2.70 -11.00 22.74
CA THR A 175 1.71 -12.03 22.40
C THR A 175 2.34 -13.20 21.67
N ILE A 176 3.23 -12.94 20.72
CA ILE A 176 4.03 -13.96 20.06
C ILE A 176 5.28 -14.19 20.88
N ASP A 177 5.70 -15.45 21.00
CA ASP A 177 6.83 -15.87 21.83
C ASP A 177 7.94 -14.81 21.84
N PRO A 178 8.23 -14.17 22.99
CA PRO A 178 9.22 -13.12 23.09
C PRO A 178 10.64 -13.60 22.78
N ASN A 179 10.86 -14.91 22.78
CA ASN A 179 12.12 -15.54 22.37
C ASN A 179 12.19 -15.79 20.85
N ASN A 180 11.09 -15.62 20.13
CA ASN A 180 11.09 -15.72 18.68
C ASN A 180 11.89 -14.56 18.10
N ARG A 181 12.96 -14.89 17.40
CA ARG A 181 13.86 -13.90 16.79
C ARG A 181 13.38 -13.37 15.47
N GLU A 182 12.40 -14.01 14.88
CA GLU A 182 11.81 -13.60 13.60
C GLU A 182 10.61 -12.68 13.84
N ARG A 183 10.88 -11.39 13.84
CA ARG A 183 9.87 -10.34 14.02
C ARG A 183 9.46 -9.78 12.68
N SER A 184 8.50 -10.45 12.05
CA SER A 184 8.00 -10.09 10.74
C SER A 184 6.47 -10.09 10.72
N PHE A 185 5.90 -9.45 9.70
CA PHE A 185 4.46 -9.56 9.44
C PHE A 185 4.07 -11.02 9.13
N TRP A 186 4.96 -11.79 8.50
CA TRP A 186 4.77 -13.22 8.23
C TRP A 186 4.55 -14.01 9.52
N THR A 187 5.31 -13.68 10.55
CA THR A 187 5.16 -14.28 11.89
C THR A 187 3.82 -13.92 12.52
N LEU A 188 3.36 -12.68 12.37
CA LEU A 188 2.03 -12.28 12.83
C LEU A 188 0.94 -13.09 12.12
N VAL A 189 1.02 -13.26 10.82
CA VAL A 189 0.06 -14.05 10.04
C VAL A 189 0.05 -15.51 10.48
N ALA A 190 1.23 -16.12 10.65
CA ALA A 190 1.36 -17.51 11.11
C ALA A 190 0.78 -17.74 12.52
N ASN A 191 0.74 -16.71 13.35
CA ASN A 191 0.23 -16.74 14.71
C ASN A 191 -1.11 -15.99 14.90
N LYS A 192 -1.83 -15.71 13.83
CA LYS A 192 -3.06 -14.90 13.84
C LYS A 192 -4.10 -15.35 14.87
N ALA A 193 -4.19 -16.65 15.13
CA ALA A 193 -5.12 -17.19 16.11
C ALA A 193 -4.85 -16.73 17.56
N LYS A 194 -3.63 -16.27 17.85
CA LYS A 194 -3.24 -15.73 19.15
C LYS A 194 -3.50 -14.22 19.26
N LEU A 195 -3.85 -13.56 18.17
CA LEU A 195 -4.05 -12.13 18.09
C LEU A 195 -5.54 -11.78 18.20
N ASP A 196 -5.83 -10.50 18.41
CA ASP A 196 -7.20 -10.06 18.59
C ASP A 196 -8.06 -10.11 17.30
N GLN A 197 -9.34 -9.89 17.47
CA GLN A 197 -10.31 -9.93 16.36
C GLN A 197 -10.00 -8.92 15.27
N TRP A 198 -9.49 -7.74 15.61
CA TRP A 198 -9.13 -6.71 14.64
C TRP A 198 -8.02 -7.18 13.72
N PHE A 199 -6.99 -7.82 14.27
CA PHE A 199 -5.94 -8.40 13.43
C PHE A 199 -6.49 -9.48 12.51
N GLN A 200 -7.30 -10.38 13.04
CA GLN A 200 -7.81 -11.53 12.30
C GLN A 200 -8.72 -11.14 11.13
N THR A 201 -9.45 -10.04 11.23
CA THR A 201 -10.44 -9.61 10.23
C THR A 201 -9.95 -8.49 9.32
N GLU A 202 -9.11 -7.59 9.80
CA GLU A 202 -8.70 -6.38 9.07
C GLU A 202 -7.20 -6.34 8.80
N ASN A 203 -6.39 -6.30 9.85
CA ASN A 203 -4.96 -6.03 9.71
C ASN A 203 -4.22 -7.14 8.96
N VAL A 204 -4.64 -8.40 9.13
CA VAL A 204 -4.09 -9.55 8.40
C VAL A 204 -4.17 -9.39 6.88
N MET A 205 -5.16 -8.66 6.38
CA MET A 205 -5.39 -8.39 4.96
C MET A 205 -4.70 -7.11 4.46
N TYR A 206 -4.31 -6.21 5.36
CA TYR A 206 -3.86 -4.87 4.99
C TYR A 206 -2.54 -4.89 4.22
N VAL A 207 -1.51 -5.55 4.74
CA VAL A 207 -0.21 -5.67 4.05
C VAL A 207 -0.32 -6.49 2.76
N PRO A 208 -1.00 -7.64 2.72
CA PRO A 208 -1.23 -8.35 1.47
C PRO A 208 -1.95 -7.51 0.42
N ARG A 209 -2.91 -6.69 0.82
CA ARG A 209 -3.62 -5.78 -0.09
C ARG A 209 -2.69 -4.69 -0.63
N PHE A 210 -1.78 -4.18 0.18
CA PHE A 210 -0.75 -3.26 -0.29
C PHE A 210 0.10 -3.90 -1.39
N PHE A 211 0.61 -5.11 -1.19
CA PHE A 211 1.38 -5.82 -2.22
C PHE A 211 0.57 -6.07 -3.48
N ALA A 212 -0.68 -6.47 -3.34
CA ALA A 212 -1.57 -6.69 -4.49
C ALA A 212 -1.79 -5.41 -5.30
N ALA A 213 -2.07 -4.31 -4.64
CA ALA A 213 -2.23 -3.01 -5.29
C ALA A 213 -0.95 -2.58 -6.03
N ALA A 214 0.22 -2.76 -5.39
CA ALA A 214 1.50 -2.44 -5.98
C ALA A 214 1.84 -3.34 -7.18
N ILE A 215 1.57 -4.64 -7.08
CA ILE A 215 1.77 -5.57 -8.21
C ILE A 215 0.99 -5.11 -9.43
N ILE A 216 -0.29 -4.79 -9.26
CA ILE A 216 -1.13 -4.34 -10.38
C ILE A 216 -0.72 -2.96 -10.87
N GLY A 217 -0.49 -2.02 -9.96
CA GLY A 217 -0.14 -0.64 -10.32
C GLY A 217 1.23 -0.49 -10.96
N GLU A 218 2.18 -1.40 -10.68
CA GLU A 218 3.50 -1.43 -11.30
C GLU A 218 3.55 -2.31 -12.56
N ASN A 219 2.50 -3.10 -12.83
CA ASN A 219 2.35 -3.92 -14.02
C ASN A 219 0.96 -3.74 -14.67
N PRO A 220 0.49 -2.49 -14.89
CA PRO A 220 -0.91 -2.26 -15.25
C PRO A 220 -1.32 -2.94 -16.56
N TRP A 221 -0.41 -3.04 -17.51
CA TRP A 221 -0.65 -3.69 -18.81
C TRP A 221 -0.99 -5.18 -18.70
N ASP A 222 -0.39 -5.89 -17.74
CA ASP A 222 -0.65 -7.30 -17.51
C ASP A 222 -2.08 -7.54 -17.04
N PHE A 223 -2.74 -6.51 -16.52
CA PHE A 223 -4.12 -6.54 -16.02
C PHE A 223 -5.13 -5.80 -16.92
N GLY A 224 -4.72 -5.41 -18.13
CA GLY A 224 -5.61 -4.72 -19.07
C GLY A 224 -5.87 -3.25 -18.72
N ILE A 225 -4.98 -2.63 -17.98
CA ILE A 225 -5.05 -1.22 -17.60
C ILE A 225 -4.08 -0.42 -18.49
N ASP A 226 -4.61 0.49 -19.29
CA ASP A 226 -3.85 1.33 -20.22
C ASP A 226 -3.27 2.56 -19.51
N LEU A 227 -2.33 2.31 -18.62
CA LEU A 227 -1.57 3.33 -17.90
C LEU A 227 -0.10 2.88 -17.81
N ASN A 228 0.81 3.81 -17.63
CA ASN A 228 2.16 3.48 -17.20
C ASN A 228 2.15 3.06 -15.72
N GLN A 229 3.24 2.50 -15.24
CA GLN A 229 3.44 2.23 -13.81
C GLN A 229 3.11 3.47 -12.99
N LEU A 230 2.32 3.34 -11.93
CA LEU A 230 1.91 4.51 -11.14
C LEU A 230 3.09 5.25 -10.54
N SER A 231 4.16 4.55 -10.19
CA SER A 231 5.40 5.16 -9.69
C SER A 231 6.16 5.98 -10.74
N SER A 232 5.78 5.93 -12.01
CA SER A 232 6.39 6.71 -13.10
C SER A 232 5.76 8.10 -13.27
N TYR A 233 4.60 8.37 -12.71
CA TYR A 233 3.92 9.66 -12.80
C TYR A 233 4.48 10.62 -11.74
N SER A 234 5.73 11.07 -11.94
CA SER A 234 6.41 12.03 -11.08
C SER A 234 6.41 13.42 -11.71
N GLU A 235 6.65 14.46 -10.88
CA GLU A 235 6.86 15.82 -11.39
C GLU A 235 8.08 15.87 -12.32
N GLY A 236 7.93 16.54 -13.46
CA GLY A 236 9.00 16.64 -14.47
C GLY A 236 9.18 15.40 -15.36
N ALA A 237 8.50 14.30 -15.10
CA ALA A 237 8.32 13.28 -16.10
C ALA A 237 7.45 13.91 -17.20
N ALA A 238 8.01 14.14 -18.39
CA ALA A 238 7.22 14.50 -19.55
C ALA A 238 6.03 13.55 -19.58
N ARG A 239 4.83 14.08 -19.82
CA ARG A 239 3.69 13.23 -20.18
C ARG A 239 4.14 12.47 -21.42
N ASN A 240 4.76 11.33 -21.20
CA ASN A 240 5.07 10.40 -22.24
C ASN A 240 3.75 9.75 -22.63
N ASP A 241 2.96 10.47 -23.42
CA ASP A 241 2.05 9.91 -24.38
C ASP A 241 2.92 9.23 -25.44
N GLY A 242 3.75 8.29 -25.01
CA GLY A 242 4.53 7.45 -25.88
C GLY A 242 3.55 6.61 -26.71
N PRO A 243 3.89 6.28 -27.96
CA PRO A 243 3.01 5.53 -28.83
C PRO A 243 2.59 4.23 -28.12
N ALA A 244 1.29 3.95 -28.15
CA ALA A 244 0.71 2.72 -27.65
C ALA A 244 1.58 1.53 -28.06
N ARG A 245 2.11 0.77 -27.10
CA ARG A 245 2.79 -0.49 -27.43
C ARG A 245 1.78 -1.38 -28.13
N PRO A 246 2.17 -2.03 -29.22
CA PRO A 246 1.26 -2.93 -29.92
C PRO A 246 0.77 -4.01 -28.96
N ALA A 247 -0.53 -4.26 -28.98
CA ALA A 247 -1.14 -5.33 -28.22
C ALA A 247 -0.39 -6.64 -28.50
N LEU A 248 0.14 -7.25 -27.46
CA LEU A 248 0.68 -8.61 -27.56
C LEU A 248 -0.47 -9.51 -27.98
N SER A 249 -0.39 -10.04 -29.20
CA SER A 249 -1.36 -11.00 -29.69
C SER A 249 -1.40 -12.19 -28.74
N ARG A 250 -2.58 -12.44 -28.18
CA ARG A 250 -2.85 -13.69 -27.46
C ARG A 250 -2.59 -14.85 -28.45
N ARG A 251 -1.61 -15.66 -28.14
CA ARG A 251 -1.51 -17.03 -28.64
C ARG A 251 -1.74 -17.98 -27.46
#